data_00d158606a27809db2c969e8c9265bb9
#
_entry.id   00d158606a27809db2c969e8c9265bb9
#
_cell.length_a   1.000
_cell.length_b   1.000
_cell.length_c   1.000
_cell.angle_alpha   90.00
_cell.angle_beta   90.00
_cell.angle_gamma   90.00
#
_symmetry.space_group_name_H-M   'P 1'
#
loop_
_entity.id
_entity.type
_entity.pdbx_description
1 polymer ?
#
loop_
_entity_poly.entity_id
_entity_poly.type
_entity_poly.pdbx_seq_one_letter_code
_entity_poly.pdbx_strand_id
1 'polypeptide(L)'
;MNHPRWLQLARTLALLAGGMDALTGLGLVLAPALTLTCMLVPVPGSEALLYLRFIGVFVFAVGASYLVALRRGGPESLRAVFRFTIPFRAGAGLFTGIAVLTRSLAPAWIGVAVTDLLLVALQVWLLRISPADE
;
A
#
# COMPACT_ATOMS: atom_id res chain seq x y z
N MET A 1 5.20 24.07 6.20
CA MET A 1 6.48 23.35 5.93
C MET A 1 7.03 23.86 4.61
N ASN A 2 8.35 24.04 4.50
CA ASN A 2 8.94 24.56 3.26
C ASN A 2 8.75 23.54 2.12
N HIS A 3 8.40 24.01 0.92
CA HIS A 3 8.18 23.22 -0.29
C HIS A 3 9.23 22.11 -0.54
N PRO A 4 10.55 22.33 -0.40
CA PRO A 4 11.54 21.28 -0.65
C PRO A 4 11.50 20.15 0.38
N ARG A 5 11.22 20.42 1.66
CA ARG A 5 11.10 19.40 2.71
C ARG A 5 9.86 18.52 2.50
N TRP A 6 8.74 19.14 2.17
CA TRP A 6 7.52 18.38 1.86
C TRP A 6 7.75 17.44 0.69
N LEU A 7 8.36 17.92 -0.39
CA LEU A 7 8.63 17.13 -1.59
C LEU A 7 9.55 15.93 -1.30
N GLN A 8 10.57 16.11 -0.47
CA GLN A 8 11.44 15.01 -0.03
C GLN A 8 10.67 13.94 0.75
N LEU A 9 9.87 14.34 1.74
CA LEU A 9 9.04 13.42 2.53
C LEU A 9 8.03 12.68 1.66
N ALA A 10 7.34 13.40 0.77
CA ALA A 10 6.37 12.82 -0.14
C ALA A 10 7.02 11.80 -1.11
N ARG A 11 8.20 12.11 -1.66
CA ARG A 11 8.98 11.19 -2.51
C ARG A 11 9.43 9.96 -1.73
N THR A 12 9.95 10.13 -0.52
CA THR A 12 10.39 9.01 0.33
C THR A 12 9.21 8.10 0.65
N LEU A 13 8.07 8.67 1.08
CA LEU A 13 6.87 7.87 1.35
C LEU A 13 6.38 7.14 0.10
N ALA A 14 6.32 7.82 -1.04
CA ALA A 14 5.89 7.22 -2.30
C ALA A 14 6.82 6.08 -2.76
N LEU A 15 8.14 6.23 -2.57
CA LEU A 15 9.11 5.20 -2.91
C LEU A 15 8.97 3.98 -2.00
N LEU A 16 8.87 4.18 -0.69
CA LEU A 16 8.75 3.09 0.28
C LEU A 16 7.41 2.35 0.12
N ALA A 17 6.30 3.09 0.08
CA ALA A 17 4.98 2.50 -0.09
C ALA A 17 4.83 1.83 -1.45
N GLY A 18 5.22 2.51 -2.52
CA GLY A 18 5.14 1.98 -3.88
C GLY A 18 6.06 0.79 -4.11
N GLY A 19 7.28 0.83 -3.60
CA GLY A 19 8.23 -0.28 -3.67
C GLY A 19 7.74 -1.51 -2.91
N MET A 20 7.26 -1.31 -1.68
CA MET A 20 6.71 -2.39 -0.86
C MET A 20 5.51 -3.06 -1.55
N ASP A 21 4.54 -2.27 -2.04
CA ASP A 21 3.36 -2.82 -2.72
C ASP A 21 3.73 -3.51 -4.03
N ALA A 22 4.61 -2.91 -4.83
CA ALA A 22 5.02 -3.50 -6.10
C ALA A 22 5.73 -4.86 -5.87
N LEU A 23 6.62 -4.95 -4.88
CA LEU A 23 7.30 -6.19 -4.53
C LEU A 23 6.34 -7.22 -3.95
N THR A 24 5.47 -6.84 -3.02
CA THR A 24 4.47 -7.74 -2.43
C THR A 24 3.48 -8.22 -3.49
N GLY A 25 2.97 -7.31 -4.32
CA GLY A 25 2.05 -7.65 -5.40
C GLY A 25 2.68 -8.61 -6.41
N LEU A 26 3.90 -8.34 -6.85
CA LEU A 26 4.65 -9.23 -7.74
C LEU A 26 4.91 -10.59 -7.09
N GLY A 27 5.29 -10.61 -5.82
CA GLY A 27 5.47 -11.84 -5.05
C GLY A 27 4.19 -12.67 -4.97
N LEU A 28 3.04 -12.04 -4.69
CA LEU A 28 1.74 -12.72 -4.67
C LEU A 28 1.35 -13.27 -6.04
N VAL A 29 1.67 -12.59 -7.14
CA VAL A 29 1.40 -13.08 -8.50
C VAL A 29 2.27 -14.28 -8.84
N LEU A 30 3.58 -14.18 -8.62
CA LEU A 30 4.55 -15.19 -9.08
C LEU A 30 4.66 -16.37 -8.12
N ALA A 31 4.74 -16.10 -6.81
CA ALA A 31 5.03 -17.09 -5.76
C ALA A 31 4.20 -16.81 -4.49
N PRO A 32 2.85 -16.94 -4.54
CA PRO A 32 1.97 -16.53 -3.43
C PRO A 32 2.27 -17.28 -2.12
N ALA A 33 2.53 -18.59 -2.19
CA ALA A 33 2.85 -19.38 -1.00
C ALA A 33 4.14 -18.90 -0.32
N LEU A 34 5.20 -18.62 -1.09
CA LEU A 34 6.44 -18.09 -0.57
C LEU A 34 6.25 -16.69 0.04
N THR A 35 5.50 -15.84 -0.65
CA THR A 35 5.21 -14.48 -0.18
C THR A 35 4.47 -14.51 1.16
N LEU A 36 3.43 -15.35 1.29
CA LEU A 36 2.71 -15.52 2.56
C LEU A 36 3.62 -16.05 3.67
N THR A 37 4.49 -17.01 3.35
CA THR A 37 5.46 -17.53 4.32
C THR A 37 6.40 -16.43 4.83
N CYS A 38 6.90 -15.58 3.93
CA CYS A 38 7.72 -14.41 4.32
C CYS A 38 6.95 -13.40 5.18
N MET A 39 5.63 -13.29 4.98
CA MET A 39 4.74 -12.45 5.79
C MET A 39 4.29 -13.13 7.08
N LEU A 40 4.75 -14.35 7.36
CA LEU A 40 4.33 -15.18 8.52
C LEU A 40 2.83 -15.50 8.52
N VAL A 41 2.22 -15.51 7.34
CA VAL A 41 0.81 -15.84 7.15
C VAL A 41 0.68 -17.31 6.76
N PRO A 42 -0.27 -18.06 7.35
CA PRO A 42 -0.54 -19.44 6.97
C PRO A 42 -0.89 -19.55 5.48
N VAL A 43 -0.30 -20.52 4.80
CA VAL A 43 -0.54 -20.78 3.36
C VAL A 43 -1.86 -21.52 3.20
N PRO A 44 -2.85 -20.94 2.51
CA PRO A 44 -4.14 -21.58 2.29
C PRO A 44 -4.09 -22.59 1.14
N GLY A 45 -5.22 -23.25 0.87
CA GLY A 45 -5.35 -24.18 -0.25
C GLY A 45 -5.19 -23.53 -1.63
N SER A 46 -5.04 -24.35 -2.66
CA SER A 46 -4.71 -23.94 -4.03
C SER A 46 -5.69 -22.94 -4.64
N GLU A 47 -6.98 -23.10 -4.38
CA GLU A 47 -8.01 -22.17 -4.88
C GLU A 47 -7.83 -20.76 -4.30
N ALA A 48 -7.62 -20.67 -2.98
CA ALA A 48 -7.38 -19.39 -2.33
C ALA A 48 -6.05 -18.76 -2.79
N LEU A 49 -5.02 -19.55 -3.12
CA LEU A 49 -3.79 -19.04 -3.73
C LEU A 49 -4.04 -18.40 -5.10
N LEU A 50 -4.99 -18.91 -5.89
CA LEU A 50 -5.36 -18.28 -7.15
C LEU A 50 -5.99 -16.90 -6.94
N TYR A 51 -6.90 -16.79 -5.96
CA TYR A 51 -7.46 -15.46 -5.59
C TYR A 51 -6.40 -14.51 -5.06
N LEU A 52 -5.41 -15.01 -4.32
CA LEU A 52 -4.29 -14.20 -3.85
C LEU A 52 -3.40 -13.69 -5.00
N ARG A 53 -3.21 -14.47 -6.06
CA ARG A 53 -2.56 -14.00 -7.30
C ARG A 53 -3.35 -12.84 -7.91
N PHE A 54 -4.66 -12.97 -7.99
CA PHE A 54 -5.53 -11.92 -8.51
C PHE A 54 -5.46 -10.64 -7.65
N ILE A 55 -5.51 -10.77 -6.33
CA ILE A 55 -5.27 -9.65 -5.41
C ILE A 55 -3.89 -9.04 -5.63
N GLY A 56 -2.86 -9.87 -5.84
CA GLY A 56 -1.50 -9.43 -6.13
C GLY A 56 -1.39 -8.49 -7.33
N VAL A 57 -2.21 -8.70 -8.38
CA VAL A 57 -2.27 -7.79 -9.54
C VAL A 57 -2.69 -6.38 -9.10
N PHE A 58 -3.70 -6.25 -8.23
CA PHE A 58 -4.17 -4.95 -7.74
C PHE A 58 -3.14 -4.30 -6.81
N VAL A 59 -2.54 -5.08 -5.92
CA VAL A 59 -1.48 -4.58 -5.01
C VAL A 59 -0.28 -4.08 -5.83
N PHE A 60 0.11 -4.83 -6.86
CA PHE A 60 1.16 -4.39 -7.80
C PHE A 60 0.78 -3.11 -8.54
N ALA A 61 -0.46 -3.01 -9.04
CA ALA A 61 -0.93 -1.82 -9.75
C ALA A 61 -0.92 -0.57 -8.86
N VAL A 62 -1.32 -0.71 -7.59
CA VAL A 62 -1.21 0.37 -6.59
C VAL A 62 0.25 0.78 -6.40
N GLY A 63 1.15 -0.18 -6.18
CA GLY A 63 2.58 0.09 -6.07
C GLY A 63 3.17 0.77 -7.31
N ALA A 64 2.83 0.27 -8.50
CA ALA A 64 3.26 0.85 -9.77
C ALA A 64 2.77 2.29 -9.95
N SER A 65 1.57 2.64 -9.48
CA SER A 65 1.04 4.00 -9.56
C SER A 65 1.91 5.03 -8.82
N TYR A 66 2.48 4.66 -7.67
CA TYR A 66 3.44 5.51 -6.96
C TYR A 66 4.75 5.68 -7.74
N LEU A 67 5.26 4.59 -8.33
CA LEU A 67 6.49 4.65 -9.12
C LEU A 67 6.31 5.50 -10.38
N VAL A 68 5.13 5.44 -11.01
CA VAL A 68 4.78 6.33 -12.13
C VAL A 68 4.72 7.78 -11.68
N ALA A 69 4.08 8.07 -10.54
CA ALA A 69 4.02 9.43 -10.00
C ALA A 69 5.43 9.98 -9.69
N LEU A 70 6.31 9.15 -9.14
CA LEU A 70 7.72 9.51 -8.89
C LEU A 70 8.47 9.82 -10.19
N ARG A 71 8.27 9.04 -11.25
CA ARG A 71 8.91 9.26 -12.56
C ARG A 71 8.42 10.53 -13.26
N ARG A 72 7.11 10.82 -13.16
CA ARG A 72 6.55 12.06 -13.70
C ARG A 72 7.12 13.28 -13.01
N GLY A 73 7.46 13.13 -11.73
CA GLY A 73 7.98 14.22 -10.89
C GLY A 73 6.91 15.26 -10.56
N GLY A 74 7.30 16.21 -9.73
CA GLY A 74 6.42 17.30 -9.32
C GLY A 74 5.47 16.97 -8.17
N PRO A 75 5.04 18.00 -7.43
CA PRO A 75 4.18 17.85 -6.27
C PRO A 75 2.77 17.38 -6.63
N GLU A 76 2.23 17.78 -7.78
CA GLU A 76 0.87 17.41 -8.22
C GLU A 76 0.71 15.91 -8.45
N SER A 77 1.69 15.27 -9.12
CA SER A 77 1.66 13.82 -9.35
C SER A 77 1.66 13.04 -8.03
N LEU A 78 2.42 13.50 -7.03
CA LEU A 78 2.45 12.88 -5.70
C LEU A 78 1.15 13.10 -4.93
N ARG A 79 0.59 14.31 -4.99
CA ARG A 79 -0.74 14.58 -4.39
C ARG A 79 -1.82 13.73 -5.03
N ALA A 80 -1.81 13.59 -6.35
CA ALA A 80 -2.78 12.80 -7.10
C ALA A 80 -2.73 11.32 -6.69
N VAL A 81 -1.54 10.71 -6.66
CA VAL A 81 -1.41 9.29 -6.27
C VAL A 81 -1.80 9.07 -4.81
N PHE A 82 -1.47 9.98 -3.89
CA PHE A 82 -1.90 9.85 -2.49
C PHE A 82 -3.42 9.91 -2.35
N ARG A 83 -4.07 10.90 -2.98
CA ARG A 83 -5.54 11.00 -2.96
C ARG A 83 -6.22 9.76 -3.55
N PHE A 84 -5.65 9.22 -4.62
CA PHE A 84 -6.20 8.05 -5.30
C PHE A 84 -6.04 6.76 -4.48
N THR A 85 -4.91 6.58 -3.78
CA THR A 85 -4.61 5.34 -3.07
C THR A 85 -5.16 5.28 -1.64
N ILE A 86 -5.49 6.41 -1.02
CA ILE A 86 -6.11 6.45 0.32
C ILE A 86 -7.34 5.53 0.43
N PRO A 87 -8.36 5.60 -0.44
CA PRO A 87 -9.55 4.76 -0.31
C PRO A 87 -9.23 3.27 -0.45
N PHE A 88 -8.30 2.89 -1.32
CA PHE A 88 -7.86 1.49 -1.45
C PHE A 88 -7.21 0.98 -0.18
N ARG A 89 -6.29 1.74 0.39
CA ARG A 89 -5.60 1.38 1.64
C ARG A 89 -6.53 1.39 2.84
N ALA A 90 -7.40 2.38 2.94
CA ALA A 90 -8.40 2.44 4.01
C ALA A 90 -9.33 1.22 3.95
N GLY A 91 -9.81 0.88 2.76
CA GLY A 91 -10.64 -0.30 2.54
C GLY A 91 -9.90 -1.60 2.90
N ALA A 92 -8.68 -1.80 2.40
CA ALA A 92 -7.88 -2.98 2.69
C ALA A 92 -7.55 -3.09 4.18
N GLY A 93 -7.08 -2.00 4.80
CA GLY A 93 -6.71 -1.98 6.21
C GLY A 93 -7.90 -2.21 7.14
N LEU A 94 -9.04 -1.57 6.88
CA LEU A 94 -10.26 -1.77 7.66
C LEU A 94 -10.80 -3.18 7.50
N PHE A 95 -10.92 -3.68 6.26
CA PHE A 95 -11.39 -5.04 6.01
C PHE A 95 -10.51 -6.07 6.73
N THR A 96 -9.20 -5.99 6.52
CA THR A 96 -8.25 -6.93 7.10
C THR A 96 -8.24 -6.85 8.64
N GLY A 97 -8.28 -5.63 9.19
CA GLY A 97 -8.36 -5.42 10.64
C GLY A 97 -9.63 -6.01 11.25
N ILE A 98 -10.79 -5.77 10.66
CA ILE A 98 -12.06 -6.35 11.10
C ILE A 98 -12.02 -7.87 11.00
N ALA A 99 -11.51 -8.42 9.88
CA ALA A 99 -11.43 -9.86 9.67
C ALA A 99 -10.51 -10.56 10.68
N VAL A 100 -9.43 -9.92 11.10
CA VAL A 100 -8.58 -10.42 12.21
C VAL A 100 -9.30 -10.35 13.54
N LEU A 101 -9.96 -9.23 13.85
CA LEU A 101 -10.71 -9.06 15.10
C LEU A 101 -11.86 -10.05 15.23
N THR A 102 -12.55 -10.35 14.13
CA THR A 102 -13.63 -11.36 14.07
C THR A 102 -13.11 -12.80 13.95
N ARG A 103 -11.78 -13.01 13.97
CA ARG A 103 -11.13 -14.32 13.80
C ARG A 103 -11.42 -15.00 12.46
N SER A 104 -11.85 -14.25 11.45
CA SER A 104 -12.05 -14.73 10.07
C SER A 104 -10.73 -14.85 9.30
N LEU A 105 -9.70 -14.11 9.72
CA LEU A 105 -8.34 -14.21 9.22
C LEU A 105 -7.36 -14.50 10.34
N ALA A 106 -6.23 -15.15 10.00
CA ALA A 106 -5.17 -15.43 10.95
C ALA A 106 -4.57 -14.12 11.54
N PRO A 107 -4.13 -14.11 12.81
CA PRO A 107 -3.59 -12.91 13.48
C PRO A 107 -2.45 -12.23 12.72
N ALA A 108 -1.65 -12.98 11.97
CA ALA A 108 -0.52 -12.45 11.18
C ALA A 108 -0.95 -11.39 10.15
N TRP A 109 -2.19 -11.41 9.68
CA TRP A 109 -2.75 -10.40 8.77
C TRP A 109 -2.88 -9.01 9.39
N ILE A 110 -2.74 -8.90 10.72
CA ILE A 110 -2.77 -7.59 11.40
C ILE A 110 -1.66 -6.67 10.89
N GLY A 111 -0.53 -7.22 10.44
CA GLY A 111 0.55 -6.46 9.83
C GLY A 111 0.11 -5.67 8.60
N VAL A 112 -0.72 -6.28 7.75
CA VAL A 112 -1.29 -5.60 6.56
C VAL A 112 -2.22 -4.46 7.01
N ALA A 113 -3.15 -4.74 7.95
CA ALA A 113 -4.07 -3.72 8.44
C ALA A 113 -3.34 -2.50 9.03
N VAL A 114 -2.36 -2.74 9.91
CA VAL A 114 -1.58 -1.67 10.55
C VAL A 114 -0.79 -0.87 9.51
N THR A 115 -0.14 -1.53 8.57
CA THR A 115 0.66 -0.87 7.53
C THR A 115 -0.22 0.02 6.66
N ASP A 116 -1.35 -0.50 6.17
CA ASP A 116 -2.24 0.28 5.31
C ASP A 116 -2.85 1.48 6.03
N LEU A 117 -3.35 1.29 7.26
CA LEU A 117 -3.93 2.39 8.04
C LEU A 117 -2.89 3.45 8.43
N LEU A 118 -1.66 3.03 8.75
CA LEU A 118 -0.55 3.95 9.00
C LEU A 118 -0.20 4.77 7.75
N LEU A 119 -0.14 4.11 6.59
CA LEU A 119 0.12 4.80 5.32
C LEU A 119 -1.01 5.78 4.96
N VAL A 120 -2.27 5.43 5.22
CA VAL A 120 -3.40 6.37 5.10
C VAL A 120 -3.18 7.60 5.98
N ALA A 121 -2.85 7.40 7.26
CA ALA A 121 -2.61 8.51 8.18
C ALA A 121 -1.47 9.43 7.70
N LEU A 122 -0.35 8.83 7.26
CA LEU A 122 0.79 9.58 6.72
C LEU A 122 0.45 10.33 5.44
N GLN A 123 -0.29 9.73 4.52
CA GLN A 123 -0.73 10.38 3.28
C GLN A 123 -1.67 11.54 3.54
N VAL A 124 -2.67 11.34 4.42
CA VAL A 124 -3.58 12.42 4.82
C VAL A 124 -2.83 13.56 5.48
N TRP A 125 -1.88 13.25 6.37
CA TRP A 125 -1.04 14.25 7.00
C TRP A 125 -0.23 15.03 5.98
N LEU A 126 0.48 14.36 5.04
CA LEU A 126 1.24 15.00 3.98
C LEU A 126 0.36 15.89 3.08
N LEU A 127 -0.85 15.43 2.75
CA LEU A 127 -1.78 16.23 1.93
C LEU A 127 -2.25 17.50 2.66
N ARG A 128 -2.43 17.43 3.99
CA ARG A 128 -2.85 18.58 4.81
C ARG A 128 -1.76 19.65 4.94
N ILE A 129 -0.49 19.23 5.04
CA ILE A 129 0.65 20.14 5.15
C ILE A 129 1.29 20.49 3.81
N SER A 130 0.70 20.02 2.71
CA SER A 130 1.14 20.34 1.36
C SER A 130 1.09 21.86 1.15
N PRO A 131 2.16 22.48 0.64
CA PRO A 131 2.12 23.89 0.26
C PRO A 131 1.00 24.13 -0.74
N ALA A 132 0.32 25.28 -0.62
CA ALA A 132 -0.62 25.74 -1.64
C ALA A 132 0.12 25.92 -2.97
N ASP A 133 -0.56 25.63 -4.07
CA ASP A 133 -0.04 25.93 -5.40
C ASP A 133 -0.03 27.47 -5.54
N GLU A 134 1.17 28.09 -5.59
CA GLU A 134 1.33 29.49 -6.00
C GLU A 134 1.27 29.62 -7.50
#